data_17df0c9f7c1b376f7989022ed3ac6aaa
#
_entry.id   17df0c9f7c1b376f7989022ed3ac6aaa
#
_cell.length_a   1.000
_cell.length_b   1.000
_cell.length_c   1.000
_cell.angle_alpha   90.00
_cell.angle_beta   90.00
_cell.angle_gamma   90.00
#
_symmetry.space_group_name_H-M   'P 1'
#
loop_
_entity.id
_entity.type
_entity.pdbx_description
1 polymer ?
#
loop_
_entity_poly.entity_id
_entity_poly.type
_entity_poly.pdbx_seq_one_letter_code
_entity_poly.pdbx_strand_id
1 'polypeptide(L)'
;MLFRSKDAPALQAWYKRHLGIDVQAWGGAAFEWSDAEGKPIAGTTAWLINPAESKQFDPSKASFMVNYRVEDLHALVKALKEEGCDVLDKIDESEYGKFGWVIDPEGNKVELWQPPAGQ
;
A
#
# COMPACT_ATOMS: atom_id res chain seq x y z
N MET A 1 -0.48 2.34 -3.19
CA MET A 1 -1.21 1.39 -4.02
C MET A 1 -0.26 0.38 -4.63
N LEU A 2 -0.61 -0.89 -4.58
CA LEU A 2 0.22 -1.97 -5.08
C LEU A 2 -0.49 -2.69 -6.22
N PHE A 3 0.26 -2.99 -7.29
CA PHE A 3 -0.21 -3.80 -8.41
C PHE A 3 0.65 -5.04 -8.53
N ARG A 4 0.11 -6.09 -9.14
CA ARG A 4 0.93 -7.22 -9.55
C ARG A 4 0.81 -7.45 -11.05
N SER A 5 1.89 -7.87 -11.67
CA SER A 5 1.98 -7.99 -13.12
C SER A 5 2.73 -9.25 -13.51
N LYS A 6 2.32 -9.84 -14.63
CA LYS A 6 3.01 -10.99 -15.22
C LYS A 6 4.43 -10.64 -15.65
N ASP A 7 4.66 -9.38 -16.01
CA ASP A 7 5.97 -8.87 -16.39
C ASP A 7 6.14 -7.49 -15.74
N ALA A 8 6.50 -7.51 -14.46
CA ALA A 8 6.64 -6.28 -13.68
C ALA A 8 7.67 -5.31 -14.28
N PRO A 9 8.87 -5.77 -14.69
CA PRO A 9 9.84 -4.85 -15.31
C PRO A 9 9.32 -4.16 -16.56
N ALA A 10 8.62 -4.89 -17.43
CA ALA A 10 8.06 -4.30 -18.67
C ALA A 10 6.96 -3.29 -18.33
N LEU A 11 6.11 -3.58 -17.37
CA LEU A 11 5.05 -2.66 -16.98
C LEU A 11 5.61 -1.41 -16.32
N GLN A 12 6.61 -1.55 -15.45
CA GLN A 12 7.31 -0.42 -14.85
C GLN A 12 7.93 0.49 -15.92
N ALA A 13 8.58 -0.10 -16.92
CA ALA A 13 9.17 0.65 -18.02
C ALA A 13 8.10 1.39 -18.84
N TRP A 14 6.95 0.78 -19.03
CA TRP A 14 5.83 1.41 -19.75
C TRP A 14 5.36 2.68 -19.03
N TYR A 15 5.14 2.60 -17.72
CA TYR A 15 4.70 3.75 -16.94
C TYR A 15 5.73 4.85 -16.88
N LYS A 16 7.01 4.49 -16.78
CA LYS A 16 8.10 5.45 -16.80
C LYS A 16 8.18 6.18 -18.15
N ARG A 17 8.12 5.42 -19.23
CA ARG A 17 8.26 5.95 -20.59
C ARG A 17 7.07 6.81 -21.01
N HIS A 18 5.86 6.35 -20.75
CA HIS A 18 4.65 6.96 -21.31
C HIS A 18 3.95 7.93 -20.37
N LEU A 19 4.05 7.75 -19.07
CA LEU A 19 3.42 8.63 -18.09
C LEU A 19 4.43 9.43 -17.26
N GLY A 20 5.72 9.23 -17.48
CA GLY A 20 6.75 10.01 -16.78
C GLY A 20 6.87 9.69 -15.30
N ILE A 21 6.35 8.54 -14.85
CA ILE A 21 6.51 8.14 -13.46
C ILE A 21 7.96 7.76 -13.21
N ASP A 22 8.57 8.38 -12.21
CA ASP A 22 9.98 8.13 -11.86
C ASP A 22 10.11 6.82 -11.09
N VAL A 23 9.99 5.70 -11.81
CA VAL A 23 10.07 4.36 -11.21
C VAL A 23 11.48 4.10 -10.73
N GLN A 24 11.61 3.84 -9.44
CA GLN A 24 12.87 3.57 -8.77
C GLN A 24 13.26 2.09 -8.87
N ALA A 25 14.49 1.79 -8.47
CA ALA A 25 15.02 0.42 -8.52
C ALA A 25 14.18 -0.59 -7.70
N TRP A 26 13.49 -0.14 -6.67
CA TRP A 26 12.63 -1.02 -5.86
C TRP A 26 11.28 -1.33 -6.51
N GLY A 27 11.03 -0.82 -7.71
CA GLY A 27 9.85 -1.20 -8.52
C GLY A 27 8.67 -0.25 -8.40
N GLY A 28 8.82 0.90 -7.79
CA GLY A 28 7.74 1.85 -7.63
C GLY A 28 8.20 3.28 -7.50
N ALA A 29 7.30 4.15 -7.08
CA ALA A 29 7.56 5.57 -6.89
C ALA A 29 6.84 6.07 -5.65
N ALA A 30 7.40 7.08 -5.01
CA ALA A 30 6.78 7.76 -3.88
C ALA A 30 6.48 9.20 -4.30
N PHE A 31 5.23 9.61 -4.11
CA PHE A 31 4.77 10.96 -4.44
C PHE A 31 4.62 11.74 -3.14
N GLU A 32 5.43 12.76 -2.95
CA GLU A 32 5.37 13.60 -1.76
C GLU A 32 4.16 14.50 -1.82
N TRP A 33 3.51 14.67 -0.67
CA TRP A 33 2.32 15.54 -0.57
C TRP A 33 2.72 17.00 -0.51
N SER A 34 1.84 17.84 -1.02
CA SER A 34 1.97 19.29 -0.92
C SER A 34 0.60 19.90 -0.65
N ASP A 35 0.62 21.13 -0.10
CA ASP A 35 -0.61 21.88 0.11
C ASP A 35 -1.10 22.55 -1.19
N ALA A 36 -2.19 23.30 -1.10
CA ALA A 36 -2.78 23.96 -2.27
C ALA A 36 -1.84 24.99 -2.92
N GLU A 37 -0.87 25.50 -2.19
CA GLU A 37 0.13 26.45 -2.67
C GLU A 37 1.40 25.76 -3.16
N GLY A 38 1.44 24.44 -3.16
CA GLY A 38 2.58 23.68 -3.62
C GLY A 38 3.68 23.48 -2.59
N LYS A 39 3.45 23.84 -1.33
CA LYS A 39 4.45 23.65 -0.28
C LYS A 39 4.42 22.23 0.23
N PRO A 40 5.59 21.59 0.45
CA PRO A 40 5.64 20.24 0.98
C PRO A 40 4.97 20.12 2.35
N ILE A 41 4.20 19.06 2.54
CA ILE A 41 3.64 18.67 3.83
C ILE A 41 4.04 17.24 4.13
N ALA A 42 3.94 16.81 5.40
CA ALA A 42 4.29 15.46 5.79
C ALA A 42 3.33 14.45 5.16
N GLY A 43 3.89 13.47 4.47
CA GLY A 43 3.13 12.39 3.87
C GLY A 43 3.60 12.06 2.46
N THR A 44 3.41 10.80 2.09
CA THR A 44 3.73 10.30 0.75
C THR A 44 2.66 9.34 0.30
N THR A 45 2.44 9.28 -1.01
CA THR A 45 1.67 8.23 -1.64
C THR A 45 2.63 7.30 -2.34
N ALA A 46 2.62 6.02 -1.97
CA ALA A 46 3.47 5.02 -2.59
C ALA A 46 2.71 4.28 -3.70
N TRP A 47 3.42 4.02 -4.78
CA TRP A 47 2.92 3.29 -5.95
C TRP A 47 3.95 2.24 -6.31
N LEU A 48 3.52 0.98 -6.49
CA LEU A 48 4.45 -0.14 -6.60
C LEU A 48 3.88 -1.23 -7.50
N ILE A 49 4.72 -1.78 -8.36
CA ILE A 49 4.36 -2.92 -9.21
C ILE A 49 5.18 -4.12 -8.79
N ASN A 50 4.50 -5.17 -8.35
CA ASN A 50 5.10 -6.43 -7.91
C ASN A 50 4.95 -7.52 -8.96
N PRO A 51 5.80 -8.57 -8.92
CA PRO A 51 5.58 -9.76 -9.73
C PRO A 51 4.23 -10.43 -9.43
N ALA A 52 3.67 -11.11 -10.43
CA ALA A 52 2.36 -11.76 -10.30
C ALA A 52 2.33 -12.83 -9.20
N GLU A 53 3.47 -13.47 -8.94
CA GLU A 53 3.61 -14.51 -7.91
C GLU A 53 3.81 -13.97 -6.50
N SER A 54 3.81 -12.65 -6.32
CA SER A 54 3.93 -12.05 -4.99
C SER A 54 2.81 -12.51 -4.07
N LYS A 55 3.18 -12.98 -2.88
CA LYS A 55 2.21 -13.46 -1.89
C LYS A 55 1.63 -12.36 -1.04
N GLN A 56 2.06 -11.12 -1.24
CA GLN A 56 1.54 -9.98 -0.49
C GLN A 56 0.04 -9.78 -0.67
N PHE A 57 -0.51 -10.23 -1.80
CA PHE A 57 -1.92 -10.07 -2.13
C PHE A 57 -2.81 -11.19 -1.57
N ASP A 58 -2.20 -12.31 -1.14
CA ASP A 58 -2.97 -13.45 -0.63
C ASP A 58 -3.81 -13.05 0.59
N PRO A 59 -5.03 -13.53 0.73
CA PRO A 59 -5.72 -14.50 -0.13
C PRO A 59 -6.49 -13.87 -1.31
N SER A 60 -6.35 -12.58 -1.56
CA SER A 60 -7.04 -11.91 -2.67
C SER A 60 -6.45 -12.37 -4.01
N LYS A 61 -7.32 -12.49 -5.02
CA LYS A 61 -6.92 -12.78 -6.40
C LYS A 61 -6.93 -11.53 -7.28
N ALA A 62 -7.23 -10.38 -6.70
CA ALA A 62 -7.21 -9.12 -7.44
C ALA A 62 -5.79 -8.76 -7.90
N SER A 63 -5.69 -7.96 -8.94
CA SER A 63 -4.40 -7.51 -9.47
C SER A 63 -3.83 -6.31 -8.74
N PHE A 64 -4.53 -5.79 -7.75
CA PHE A 64 -4.11 -4.62 -6.99
C PHE A 64 -4.46 -4.76 -5.51
N MET A 65 -3.78 -3.97 -4.69
CA MET A 65 -4.09 -3.84 -3.27
C MET A 65 -3.99 -2.37 -2.91
N VAL A 66 -5.04 -1.82 -2.29
CA VAL A 66 -5.07 -0.43 -1.85
C VAL A 66 -4.55 -0.36 -0.41
N ASN A 67 -3.70 0.62 -0.17
CA ASN A 67 -3.16 0.92 1.15
C ASN A 67 -3.83 2.18 1.67
N TYR A 68 -4.32 2.13 2.91
CA TYR A 68 -4.89 3.28 3.59
C TYR A 68 -4.03 3.69 4.76
N ARG A 69 -3.71 4.96 4.82
CA ARG A 69 -2.99 5.55 5.95
C ARG A 69 -3.93 5.68 7.14
N VAL A 70 -3.48 5.22 8.32
CA VAL A 70 -4.28 5.27 9.54
C VAL A 70 -3.48 5.92 10.68
N GLU A 71 -4.17 6.46 11.67
CA GLU A 71 -3.53 7.14 12.77
C GLU A 71 -3.04 6.18 13.85
N ASP A 72 -3.84 5.17 14.19
CA ASP A 72 -3.53 4.18 15.23
C ASP A 72 -3.94 2.80 14.74
N LEU A 73 -2.95 2.05 14.25
CA LEU A 73 -3.22 0.73 13.64
C LEU A 73 -3.77 -0.26 14.66
N HIS A 74 -3.16 -0.35 15.84
CA HIS A 74 -3.59 -1.34 16.84
C HIS A 74 -5.02 -1.09 17.31
N ALA A 75 -5.39 0.17 17.54
CA ALA A 75 -6.74 0.53 17.93
C ALA A 75 -7.75 0.20 16.83
N LEU A 76 -7.40 0.49 15.58
CA LEU A 76 -8.27 0.21 14.44
C LEU A 76 -8.46 -1.30 14.25
N VAL A 77 -7.38 -2.07 14.29
CA VAL A 77 -7.45 -3.53 14.13
C VAL A 77 -8.33 -4.14 15.22
N LYS A 78 -8.18 -3.67 16.47
CA LYS A 78 -9.03 -4.13 17.57
C LYS A 78 -10.50 -3.84 17.30
N ALA A 79 -10.82 -2.61 16.88
CA ALA A 79 -12.18 -2.21 16.56
C ALA A 79 -12.78 -3.05 15.43
N LEU A 80 -12.00 -3.27 14.35
CA LEU A 80 -12.48 -4.07 13.22
C LEU A 80 -12.76 -5.51 13.62
N LYS A 81 -11.93 -6.11 14.48
CA LYS A 81 -12.18 -7.46 14.99
C LYS A 81 -13.45 -7.52 15.83
N GLU A 82 -13.67 -6.52 16.66
CA GLU A 82 -14.88 -6.44 17.48
C GLU A 82 -16.15 -6.29 16.64
N GLU A 83 -16.02 -5.64 15.48
CA GLU A 83 -17.12 -5.47 14.52
C GLU A 83 -17.36 -6.70 13.65
N GLY A 84 -16.53 -7.74 13.79
CA GLY A 84 -16.67 -8.97 13.02
C GLY A 84 -16.06 -8.94 11.63
N CYS A 85 -15.20 -7.97 11.36
CA CYS A 85 -14.50 -7.90 10.07
C CYS A 85 -13.44 -8.99 9.95
N ASP A 86 -13.14 -9.37 8.71
CA ASP A 86 -12.15 -10.40 8.42
C ASP A 86 -10.74 -9.80 8.44
N VAL A 87 -10.19 -9.66 9.63
CA VAL A 87 -8.86 -9.08 9.85
C VAL A 87 -7.83 -10.20 9.90
N LEU A 88 -6.74 -10.05 9.13
CA LEU A 88 -5.64 -11.01 9.18
C LEU A 88 -4.91 -10.89 10.51
N ASP A 89 -4.44 -12.04 11.03
CA ASP A 89 -3.80 -12.07 12.36
C ASP A 89 -2.43 -11.39 12.40
N LYS A 90 -1.78 -11.26 11.24
CA LYS A 90 -0.44 -10.72 11.16
C LYS A 90 -0.45 -9.20 11.24
N ILE A 91 0.43 -8.64 12.08
CA ILE A 91 0.77 -7.22 12.09
C ILE A 91 2.27 -7.12 11.96
N ASP A 92 2.76 -6.36 10.97
CA ASP A 92 4.18 -6.12 10.77
C ASP A 92 4.56 -4.75 11.36
N GLU A 93 5.59 -4.72 12.16
CA GLU A 93 6.15 -3.47 12.70
C GLU A 93 7.62 -3.38 12.30
N SER A 94 8.01 -2.24 11.74
CA SER A 94 9.37 -2.02 11.27
C SER A 94 9.70 -0.53 11.28
N GLU A 95 10.87 -0.17 10.78
CA GLU A 95 11.24 1.23 10.58
C GLU A 95 10.34 1.94 9.57
N TYR A 96 9.61 1.19 8.73
CA TYR A 96 8.69 1.74 7.76
C TYR A 96 7.28 1.97 8.32
N GLY A 97 7.06 1.65 9.59
CA GLY A 97 5.79 1.82 10.27
C GLY A 97 5.13 0.52 10.64
N LYS A 98 3.82 0.59 10.87
CA LYS A 98 3.01 -0.57 11.28
C LYS A 98 2.03 -0.90 10.17
N PHE A 99 1.96 -2.18 9.83
CA PHE A 99 1.09 -2.67 8.74
C PHE A 99 0.14 -3.73 9.26
N GLY A 100 -1.11 -3.64 8.85
CA GLY A 100 -2.12 -4.66 9.09
C GLY A 100 -2.98 -4.83 7.86
N TRP A 101 -3.82 -5.88 7.83
CA TRP A 101 -4.61 -6.22 6.64
C TRP A 101 -5.99 -6.67 7.02
N VAL A 102 -6.96 -6.31 6.19
CA VAL A 102 -8.35 -6.73 6.33
C VAL A 102 -8.87 -7.13 4.94
N ILE A 103 -9.78 -8.09 4.90
CA ILE A 103 -10.43 -8.50 3.66
C ILE A 103 -11.79 -7.83 3.60
N ASP A 104 -12.08 -7.11 2.52
CA ASP A 104 -13.36 -6.44 2.36
C ASP A 104 -14.46 -7.43 1.95
N PRO A 105 -15.74 -7.01 1.92
CA PRO A 105 -16.84 -7.90 1.54
C PRO A 105 -16.75 -8.47 0.12
N GLU A 106 -15.98 -7.86 -0.76
CA GLU A 106 -15.77 -8.34 -2.12
C GLU A 106 -14.55 -9.25 -2.25
N GLY A 107 -13.87 -9.55 -1.13
CA GLY A 107 -12.68 -10.41 -1.15
C GLY A 107 -11.38 -9.69 -1.45
N ASN A 108 -11.38 -8.37 -1.51
CA ASN A 108 -10.15 -7.62 -1.75
C ASN A 108 -9.35 -7.48 -0.45
N LYS A 109 -8.06 -7.71 -0.54
CA LYS A 109 -7.15 -7.45 0.59
C LYS A 109 -6.86 -5.96 0.65
N VAL A 110 -7.06 -5.38 1.81
CA VAL A 110 -6.79 -3.97 2.08
C VAL A 110 -5.64 -3.88 3.06
N GLU A 111 -4.66 -3.05 2.75
CA GLU A 111 -3.53 -2.79 3.64
C GLU A 111 -3.79 -1.52 4.44
N LEU A 112 -3.56 -1.61 5.74
CA LEU A 112 -3.68 -0.49 6.68
C LEU A 112 -2.28 -0.16 7.18
N TRP A 113 -1.91 1.11 7.11
CA TRP A 113 -0.55 1.55 7.40
C TRP A 113 -0.55 2.72 8.37
N GLN A 114 0.12 2.52 9.51
CA GLN A 114 0.44 3.61 10.41
C GLN A 114 1.89 4.01 10.15
N PRO A 115 2.14 5.17 9.54
CA PRO A 115 3.51 5.57 9.23
C PRO A 115 4.31 5.87 10.50
N PRO A 116 5.65 5.84 10.40
CA PRO A 116 6.49 6.30 11.49
C PRO A 116 6.22 7.77 11.81
N ALA A 117 6.58 8.21 13.00
CA ALA A 117 6.42 9.60 13.41
C ALA A 117 7.09 10.53 12.39
N GLY A 118 6.39 11.59 12.00
CA GLY A 118 6.89 12.59 11.06
C GLY A 118 6.69 12.27 9.58
N GLN A 119 5.99 11.17 9.28
CA GLN A 119 5.73 10.79 7.88
C GLN A 119 4.24 10.66 7.51
#